data_522f6bac40ad98578b9ff02d5451b869
#
_entry.id   522f6bac40ad98578b9ff02d5451b869
#
_cell.length_a   1.000
_cell.length_b   1.000
_cell.length_c   1.000
_cell.angle_alpha   90.00
_cell.angle_beta   90.00
_cell.angle_gamma   90.00
#
_symmetry.space_group_name_H-M   'P 1'
#
loop_
_entity.id
_entity.type
_entity.pdbx_description
1 polymer ?
#
loop_
_entity_poly.entity_id
_entity_poly.type
_entity_poly.pdbx_seq_one_letter_code
_entity_poly.pdbx_strand_id
1 'polypeptide(L)'
;VLSEDAGRANRRWVRAEIVAVTVPAVVILVIGLWGLDRGGMWGDESVTFLVGRRTVPQIWQLLHGLDAVHGLYYLFMHVVLAVHPGEVVLRLPSVFGAAATAGLVAALGVRLVRPRVGLWAGLLYAVTPLTGHYAQEGRSYALVAAGVAAATLLLLRAVEGRSRRAWWWYGGALAVTCLLHEMVVLVLCAHALTLALMRVPRTVWLGWGRAAGLVGAVLLPLVWVSQEQSGQVGWLVTPGWDQAGLLVGDFVVAPDGVVFWVSVALMVLGLWAGRLAAVALPLLVLPPALLIAVSQIRPLYHERYVLYALAGAPLLAAAGADRLAAAVAHLWPKQAGQSPLGRGAVSMSGSAVGRVQPRGRRRRQTAHRGTSSGALGTLTGVLAVALAFVQCLPLYRQDRSPGHRPENLGAVAARAARDIRPGDPVLFLPSNWRLTALTYPKAFRKARDIALRESGPRSGTLSGIETTPGELRRKLAGVDRVWVVGQSRVLRSGLLPADPTERVKLAVVEEQFIARERYVSGRVTFLLYVRRPAASAAVAASSAAVSSSSRDRS
;
A
#
# COMPACT_ATOMS: atom_id res chain seq x y z
N VAL A 1 -37.37 35.05 3.97
CA VAL A 1 -37.44 33.82 4.79
C VAL A 1 -37.11 32.59 3.94
N LEU A 2 -37.69 32.42 2.73
CA LEU A 2 -37.40 31.24 1.85
C LEU A 2 -35.96 31.22 1.31
N SER A 3 -35.37 32.40 1.01
CA SER A 3 -33.98 32.49 0.52
C SER A 3 -32.94 32.24 1.62
N GLU A 4 -33.23 32.64 2.87
CA GLU A 4 -32.35 32.40 4.02
C GLU A 4 -32.36 30.92 4.46
N ASP A 5 -33.53 30.24 4.39
CA ASP A 5 -33.62 28.82 4.70
C ASP A 5 -32.90 27.94 3.63
N ALA A 6 -32.98 28.32 2.35
CA ALA A 6 -32.23 27.70 1.26
C ALA A 6 -30.70 27.92 1.45
N GLY A 7 -30.29 29.13 1.81
CA GLY A 7 -28.89 29.43 2.11
C GLY A 7 -28.35 28.68 3.36
N ARG A 8 -29.16 28.50 4.39
CA ARG A 8 -28.78 27.70 5.59
C ARG A 8 -28.68 26.20 5.25
N ALA A 9 -29.59 25.67 4.45
CA ALA A 9 -29.55 24.28 4.00
C ALA A 9 -28.31 23.99 3.14
N ASN A 10 -27.97 24.89 2.22
CA ASN A 10 -26.76 24.76 1.37
C ASN A 10 -25.47 24.82 2.22
N ARG A 11 -25.38 25.75 3.18
CA ARG A 11 -24.22 25.82 4.10
C ARG A 11 -24.07 24.56 4.96
N ARG A 12 -25.17 23.95 5.42
CA ARG A 12 -25.14 22.68 6.17
C ARG A 12 -24.67 21.52 5.30
N TRP A 13 -25.11 21.45 4.05
CA TRP A 13 -24.67 20.44 3.10
C TRP A 13 -23.18 20.54 2.81
N VAL A 14 -22.67 21.72 2.48
CA VAL A 14 -21.25 21.96 2.22
C VAL A 14 -20.39 21.62 3.45
N ARG A 15 -20.83 21.97 4.67
CA ARG A 15 -20.13 21.57 5.89
C ARG A 15 -20.09 20.05 6.07
N ALA A 16 -21.19 19.35 5.79
CA ALA A 16 -21.24 17.89 5.87
C ALA A 16 -20.30 17.21 4.86
N GLU A 17 -20.17 17.75 3.66
CA GLU A 17 -19.21 17.28 2.65
C GLU A 17 -17.76 17.49 3.10
N ILE A 18 -17.42 18.68 3.61
CA ILE A 18 -16.08 18.99 4.12
C ILE A 18 -15.73 18.02 5.26
N VAL A 19 -16.61 17.85 6.25
CA VAL A 19 -16.40 16.93 7.38
C VAL A 19 -16.23 15.49 6.89
N ALA A 20 -17.07 15.05 5.93
CA ALA A 20 -17.01 13.71 5.39
C ALA A 20 -15.67 13.38 4.72
N VAL A 21 -15.02 14.36 4.11
CA VAL A 21 -13.73 14.20 3.42
C VAL A 21 -12.55 14.40 4.38
N THR A 22 -12.60 15.41 5.24
CA THR A 22 -11.45 15.79 6.09
C THR A 22 -11.26 14.83 7.26
N VAL A 23 -12.34 14.35 7.90
CA VAL A 23 -12.24 13.49 9.08
C VAL A 23 -11.51 12.18 8.77
N PRO A 24 -11.85 11.41 7.72
CA PRO A 24 -11.09 10.20 7.37
C PRO A 24 -9.62 10.48 7.03
N ALA A 25 -9.34 11.57 6.32
CA ALA A 25 -7.98 11.97 5.98
C ALA A 25 -7.15 12.25 7.25
N VAL A 26 -7.72 12.96 8.22
CA VAL A 26 -7.06 13.22 9.51
C VAL A 26 -6.89 11.95 10.32
N VAL A 27 -7.88 11.05 10.34
CA VAL A 27 -7.78 9.78 11.08
C VAL A 27 -6.61 8.94 10.57
N ILE A 28 -6.49 8.71 9.27
CA ILE A 28 -5.38 7.92 8.73
C ILE A 28 -4.05 8.68 8.82
N LEU A 29 -4.05 10.00 8.76
CA LEU A 29 -2.85 10.80 9.00
C LEU A 29 -2.30 10.54 10.42
N VAL A 30 -3.16 10.57 11.43
CA VAL A 30 -2.79 10.28 12.83
C VAL A 30 -2.31 8.82 12.98
N ILE A 31 -3.04 7.87 12.40
CA ILE A 31 -2.66 6.44 12.40
C ILE A 31 -1.31 6.24 11.69
N GLY A 32 -1.08 6.89 10.55
CA GLY A 32 0.14 6.79 9.77
C GLY A 32 1.36 7.43 10.46
N LEU A 33 1.15 8.51 11.22
CA LEU A 33 2.23 9.14 11.99
C LEU A 33 2.56 8.36 13.28
N TRP A 34 1.63 7.58 13.80
CA TRP A 34 1.84 6.80 15.02
C TRP A 34 2.91 5.73 14.85
N GLY A 35 4.06 5.93 15.48
CA GLY A 35 5.20 5.03 15.43
C GLY A 35 5.91 4.98 14.07
N LEU A 36 5.87 6.06 13.29
CA LEU A 36 6.50 6.16 11.97
C LEU A 36 8.04 6.01 12.03
N ASP A 37 8.63 6.35 13.16
CA ASP A 37 10.06 6.23 13.48
C ASP A 37 10.48 4.84 13.95
N ARG A 38 9.53 3.93 14.18
CA ARG A 38 9.80 2.60 14.71
C ARG A 38 10.29 1.64 13.64
N GLY A 39 11.27 0.83 14.01
CA GLY A 39 11.92 -0.15 13.13
C GLY A 39 12.81 0.50 12.08
N GLY A 40 13.92 -0.16 11.75
CA GLY A 40 14.83 0.28 10.68
C GLY A 40 14.21 0.11 9.29
N MET A 41 14.89 0.61 8.27
CA MET A 41 14.52 0.37 6.88
C MET A 41 14.61 -1.12 6.56
N TRP A 42 13.72 -1.59 5.71
CA TRP A 42 13.82 -2.90 5.09
C TRP A 42 14.33 -2.78 3.64
N GLY A 43 14.52 -3.91 2.94
CA GLY A 43 15.19 -3.95 1.63
C GLY A 43 14.72 -2.90 0.64
N ASP A 44 13.40 -2.85 0.32
CA ASP A 44 12.87 -1.92 -0.67
C ASP A 44 12.94 -0.45 -0.21
N GLU A 45 12.76 -0.17 1.10
CA GLU A 45 12.96 1.18 1.64
C GLU A 45 14.42 1.63 1.51
N SER A 46 15.37 0.71 1.76
CA SER A 46 16.80 0.95 1.55
C SER A 46 17.13 1.30 0.11
N VAL A 47 16.55 0.57 -0.85
CA VAL A 47 16.71 0.88 -2.28
C VAL A 47 16.22 2.29 -2.58
N THR A 48 14.99 2.62 -2.17
CA THR A 48 14.43 3.97 -2.34
C THR A 48 15.32 5.05 -1.72
N PHE A 49 15.77 4.83 -0.49
CA PHE A 49 16.63 5.76 0.25
C PHE A 49 17.97 5.98 -0.46
N LEU A 50 18.62 4.91 -0.90
CA LEU A 50 19.94 4.99 -1.53
C LEU A 50 19.86 5.59 -2.94
N VAL A 51 18.86 5.21 -3.71
CA VAL A 51 18.68 5.75 -5.08
C VAL A 51 18.25 7.20 -5.03
N GLY A 52 17.30 7.57 -4.16
CA GLY A 52 16.85 8.96 -4.01
C GLY A 52 17.95 9.92 -3.56
N ARG A 53 19.03 9.43 -2.93
CA ARG A 53 20.19 10.25 -2.52
C ARG A 53 21.27 10.37 -3.59
N ARG A 54 21.14 9.72 -4.73
CA ARG A 54 22.06 9.87 -5.87
C ARG A 54 21.77 11.16 -6.63
N THR A 55 22.73 11.61 -7.42
CA THR A 55 22.48 12.68 -8.39
C THR A 55 21.54 12.21 -9.50
N VAL A 56 20.82 13.14 -10.14
CA VAL A 56 19.90 12.80 -11.24
C VAL A 56 20.57 12.00 -12.36
N PRO A 57 21.79 12.32 -12.83
CA PRO A 57 22.50 11.48 -13.81
C PRO A 57 22.80 10.06 -13.30
N GLN A 58 23.13 9.90 -12.02
CA GLN A 58 23.37 8.57 -11.42
C GLN A 58 22.07 7.77 -11.26
N ILE A 59 20.95 8.43 -10.96
CA ILE A 59 19.62 7.79 -10.97
C ILE A 59 19.32 7.32 -12.38
N TRP A 60 19.48 8.18 -13.38
CA TRP A 60 19.23 7.85 -14.78
C TRP A 60 20.08 6.66 -15.25
N GLN A 61 21.38 6.67 -14.95
CA GLN A 61 22.28 5.56 -15.27
C GLN A 61 21.83 4.24 -14.63
N LEU A 62 21.40 4.26 -13.37
CA LEU A 62 20.88 3.08 -12.67
C LEU A 62 19.63 2.51 -13.37
N LEU A 63 18.68 3.37 -13.76
CA LEU A 63 17.41 2.99 -14.36
C LEU A 63 17.54 2.25 -15.71
N HIS A 64 18.69 2.35 -16.39
CA HIS A 64 18.96 1.54 -17.59
C HIS A 64 19.16 0.05 -17.28
N GLY A 65 19.57 -0.29 -16.06
CA GLY A 65 19.84 -1.68 -15.65
C GLY A 65 18.95 -2.20 -14.53
N LEU A 66 18.30 -1.33 -13.78
CA LEU A 66 17.57 -1.71 -12.56
C LEU A 66 16.39 -0.78 -12.28
N ASP A 67 15.23 -1.36 -11.91
CA ASP A 67 14.10 -0.69 -11.29
C ASP A 67 13.50 0.49 -12.07
N ALA A 68 13.52 0.45 -13.41
CA ALA A 68 12.97 1.49 -14.27
C ALA A 68 11.52 1.86 -13.92
N VAL A 69 10.73 0.86 -13.48
CA VAL A 69 9.32 1.02 -13.06
C VAL A 69 9.12 2.00 -11.89
N HIS A 70 10.17 2.26 -11.11
CA HIS A 70 10.15 3.19 -10.00
C HIS A 70 10.84 4.53 -10.31
N GLY A 71 11.24 4.77 -11.56
CA GLY A 71 12.05 5.92 -11.95
C GLY A 71 11.47 7.26 -11.53
N LEU A 72 10.17 7.51 -11.79
CA LEU A 72 9.49 8.73 -11.37
C LEU A 72 9.45 8.85 -9.84
N TYR A 73 9.22 7.74 -9.13
CA TYR A 73 9.21 7.74 -7.67
C TYR A 73 10.59 8.07 -7.09
N TYR A 74 11.67 7.56 -7.67
CA TYR A 74 13.03 7.89 -7.23
C TYR A 74 13.40 9.35 -7.46
N LEU A 75 12.99 9.94 -8.57
CA LEU A 75 13.16 11.38 -8.82
C LEU A 75 12.36 12.23 -7.82
N PHE A 76 11.13 11.84 -7.51
CA PHE A 76 10.34 12.46 -6.47
C PHE A 76 11.03 12.34 -5.10
N MET A 77 11.51 11.16 -4.73
CA MET A 77 12.21 10.93 -3.47
C MET A 77 13.57 11.62 -3.40
N HIS A 78 14.22 11.89 -4.54
CA HIS A 78 15.43 12.70 -4.59
C HIS A 78 15.19 14.11 -4.02
N VAL A 79 14.06 14.73 -4.42
CA VAL A 79 13.66 16.05 -3.90
C VAL A 79 13.27 15.97 -2.41
N VAL A 80 12.49 14.96 -2.02
CA VAL A 80 12.04 14.78 -0.64
C VAL A 80 13.22 14.56 0.32
N LEU A 81 14.14 13.68 -0.03
CA LEU A 81 15.31 13.35 0.80
C LEU A 81 16.39 14.42 0.81
N ALA A 82 16.35 15.39 -0.12
CA ALA A 82 17.21 16.56 -0.10
C ALA A 82 16.90 17.47 1.11
N VAL A 83 15.68 17.46 1.63
CA VAL A 83 15.28 18.25 2.82
C VAL A 83 15.94 17.68 4.08
N HIS A 84 15.80 16.37 4.31
CA HIS A 84 16.45 15.66 5.41
C HIS A 84 16.49 14.16 5.12
N PRO A 85 17.67 13.53 5.01
CA PRO A 85 17.79 12.10 4.74
C PRO A 85 17.54 11.29 6.02
N GLY A 86 16.34 10.72 6.17
CA GLY A 86 15.97 9.91 7.33
C GLY A 86 14.75 9.03 7.07
N GLU A 87 14.55 8.05 7.94
CA GLU A 87 13.47 7.06 7.85
C GLU A 87 12.08 7.71 7.88
N VAL A 88 11.90 8.70 8.77
CA VAL A 88 10.64 9.43 8.90
C VAL A 88 10.32 10.18 7.60
N VAL A 89 11.28 10.94 7.07
CA VAL A 89 11.10 11.72 5.82
C VAL A 89 10.86 10.80 4.63
N LEU A 90 11.53 9.64 4.58
CA LEU A 90 11.31 8.62 3.57
C LEU A 90 9.85 8.13 3.53
N ARG A 91 9.20 7.98 4.69
CA ARG A 91 7.85 7.44 4.85
C ARG A 91 6.74 8.49 4.78
N LEU A 92 7.03 9.77 5.05
CA LEU A 92 6.04 10.84 5.04
C LEU A 92 5.20 10.93 3.77
N PRO A 93 5.75 10.81 2.53
CA PRO A 93 4.94 10.82 1.32
C PRO A 93 3.84 9.75 1.30
N SER A 94 4.11 8.56 1.85
CA SER A 94 3.12 7.48 1.93
C SER A 94 2.03 7.80 2.95
N VAL A 95 2.36 8.43 4.08
CA VAL A 95 1.37 8.91 5.06
C VAL A 95 0.42 9.92 4.41
N PHE A 96 0.96 10.90 3.68
CA PHE A 96 0.14 11.90 2.97
C PHE A 96 -0.66 11.28 1.82
N GLY A 97 -0.08 10.31 1.11
CA GLY A 97 -0.75 9.53 0.07
C GLY A 97 -1.96 8.77 0.62
N ALA A 98 -1.81 8.09 1.76
CA ALA A 98 -2.91 7.39 2.44
C ALA A 98 -3.99 8.35 2.92
N ALA A 99 -3.60 9.51 3.49
CA ALA A 99 -4.54 10.55 3.91
C ALA A 99 -5.34 11.12 2.73
N ALA A 100 -4.66 11.41 1.62
CA ALA A 100 -5.30 11.85 0.38
C ALA A 100 -6.26 10.78 -0.15
N THR A 101 -5.86 9.49 -0.12
CA THR A 101 -6.73 8.39 -0.57
C THR A 101 -8.00 8.29 0.26
N ALA A 102 -7.91 8.33 1.59
CA ALA A 102 -9.07 8.28 2.47
C ALA A 102 -10.05 9.44 2.20
N GLY A 103 -9.52 10.65 2.01
CA GLY A 103 -10.31 11.82 1.62
C GLY A 103 -10.97 11.67 0.24
N LEU A 104 -10.24 11.12 -0.74
CA LEU A 104 -10.75 10.90 -2.10
C LEU A 104 -11.80 9.77 -2.16
N VAL A 105 -11.63 8.69 -1.40
CA VAL A 105 -12.64 7.63 -1.22
C VAL A 105 -13.90 8.21 -0.61
N ALA A 106 -13.76 9.06 0.42
CA ALA A 106 -14.88 9.77 0.99
C ALA A 106 -15.57 10.68 -0.04
N ALA A 107 -14.81 11.45 -0.82
CA ALA A 107 -15.35 12.32 -1.86
C ALA A 107 -16.10 11.54 -2.95
N LEU A 108 -15.63 10.34 -3.32
CA LEU A 108 -16.35 9.43 -4.20
C LEU A 108 -17.69 8.99 -3.60
N GLY A 109 -17.71 8.59 -2.32
CA GLY A 109 -18.95 8.22 -1.61
C GLY A 109 -19.94 9.38 -1.49
N VAL A 110 -19.43 10.59 -1.19
CA VAL A 110 -20.25 11.83 -1.18
C VAL A 110 -20.89 12.07 -2.54
N ARG A 111 -20.07 12.04 -3.61
CA ARG A 111 -20.53 12.33 -4.97
C ARG A 111 -21.51 11.29 -5.52
N LEU A 112 -21.29 10.02 -5.23
CA LEU A 112 -22.07 8.92 -5.77
C LEU A 112 -23.38 8.68 -5.01
N VAL A 113 -23.42 9.02 -3.72
CA VAL A 113 -24.59 8.79 -2.86
C VAL A 113 -24.90 9.99 -1.98
N ARG A 114 -24.13 10.24 -0.90
CA ARG A 114 -24.36 11.32 0.09
C ARG A 114 -23.22 11.45 1.11
N PRO A 115 -23.13 12.56 1.87
CA PRO A 115 -22.00 12.81 2.79
C PRO A 115 -21.77 11.71 3.82
N ARG A 116 -22.80 11.11 4.43
CA ARG A 116 -22.59 10.04 5.43
C ARG A 116 -21.99 8.77 4.85
N VAL A 117 -22.33 8.41 3.60
CA VAL A 117 -21.73 7.26 2.90
C VAL A 117 -20.26 7.55 2.62
N GLY A 118 -19.95 8.78 2.21
CA GLY A 118 -18.56 9.22 2.05
C GLY A 118 -17.77 9.15 3.34
N LEU A 119 -18.32 9.68 4.43
CA LEU A 119 -17.68 9.63 5.76
C LEU A 119 -17.37 8.18 6.17
N TRP A 120 -18.34 7.28 6.07
CA TRP A 120 -18.16 5.88 6.45
C TRP A 120 -17.16 5.16 5.55
N ALA A 121 -17.24 5.37 4.24
CA ALA A 121 -16.29 4.77 3.29
C ALA A 121 -14.85 5.24 3.55
N GLY A 122 -14.65 6.54 3.73
CA GLY A 122 -13.34 7.09 4.05
C GLY A 122 -12.80 6.60 5.39
N LEU A 123 -13.64 6.51 6.43
CA LEU A 123 -13.25 5.99 7.75
C LEU A 123 -12.93 4.49 7.68
N LEU A 124 -13.74 3.66 7.00
CA LEU A 124 -13.44 2.25 6.79
C LEU A 124 -12.10 2.08 6.08
N TYR A 125 -11.84 2.86 5.02
CA TYR A 125 -10.52 2.88 4.37
C TYR A 125 -9.41 3.23 5.35
N ALA A 126 -9.60 4.27 6.15
CA ALA A 126 -8.60 4.77 7.09
C ALA A 126 -8.24 3.76 8.20
N VAL A 127 -9.19 2.93 8.63
CA VAL A 127 -8.99 1.95 9.70
C VAL A 127 -8.71 0.52 9.19
N THR A 128 -8.59 0.31 7.88
CA THR A 128 -8.17 -0.98 7.31
C THR A 128 -6.69 -1.20 7.59
N PRO A 129 -6.27 -2.35 8.21
CA PRO A 129 -4.89 -2.59 8.59
C PRO A 129 -3.90 -2.47 7.44
N LEU A 130 -4.23 -3.00 6.25
CA LEU A 130 -3.39 -2.91 5.06
C LEU A 130 -3.10 -1.46 4.64
N THR A 131 -4.09 -0.55 4.76
CA THR A 131 -3.90 0.89 4.52
C THR A 131 -2.90 1.49 5.50
N GLY A 132 -3.01 1.12 6.78
CA GLY A 132 -2.09 1.58 7.82
C GLY A 132 -0.67 1.07 7.63
N HIS A 133 -0.50 -0.16 7.15
CA HIS A 133 0.79 -0.75 6.80
C HIS A 133 1.47 0.06 5.69
N TYR A 134 0.82 0.19 4.53
CA TYR A 134 1.41 0.91 3.39
C TYR A 134 1.46 2.44 3.57
N ALA A 135 0.76 3.00 4.55
CA ALA A 135 0.98 4.39 4.96
C ALA A 135 2.35 4.62 5.59
N GLN A 136 2.98 3.58 6.15
CA GLN A 136 4.29 3.65 6.81
C GLN A 136 5.42 3.00 6.01
N GLU A 137 5.22 2.76 4.73
CA GLU A 137 6.23 2.19 3.84
C GLU A 137 6.78 3.25 2.89
N GLY A 138 8.11 3.39 2.81
CA GLY A 138 8.80 4.33 1.93
C GLY A 138 8.79 3.90 0.46
N ARG A 139 7.58 3.58 -0.09
CA ARG A 139 7.32 3.14 -1.46
C ARG A 139 6.17 3.90 -2.09
N SER A 140 5.95 3.75 -3.39
CA SER A 140 4.95 4.53 -4.14
C SER A 140 3.49 4.12 -3.92
N TYR A 141 3.22 2.98 -3.29
CA TYR A 141 1.88 2.33 -3.30
C TYR A 141 0.74 3.19 -2.74
N ALA A 142 0.99 3.91 -1.65
CA ALA A 142 -0.02 4.83 -1.08
C ALA A 142 -0.29 6.04 -1.98
N LEU A 143 0.75 6.57 -2.65
CA LEU A 143 0.60 7.64 -3.66
C LEU A 143 -0.14 7.15 -4.89
N VAL A 144 0.12 5.91 -5.31
CA VAL A 144 -0.60 5.25 -6.41
C VAL A 144 -2.07 5.11 -6.08
N ALA A 145 -2.42 4.68 -4.85
CA ALA A 145 -3.81 4.60 -4.42
C ALA A 145 -4.51 5.96 -4.45
N ALA A 146 -3.82 7.04 -4.03
CA ALA A 146 -4.33 8.41 -4.13
C ALA A 146 -4.54 8.83 -5.59
N GLY A 147 -3.57 8.53 -6.47
CA GLY A 147 -3.65 8.82 -7.89
C GLY A 147 -4.83 8.12 -8.57
N VAL A 148 -5.05 6.83 -8.28
CA VAL A 148 -6.20 6.07 -8.83
C VAL A 148 -7.53 6.60 -8.29
N ALA A 149 -7.65 6.90 -7.00
CA ALA A 149 -8.86 7.48 -6.43
C ALA A 149 -9.15 8.87 -7.05
N ALA A 150 -8.13 9.70 -7.25
CA ALA A 150 -8.24 10.99 -7.93
C ALA A 150 -8.65 10.81 -9.40
N ALA A 151 -8.02 9.89 -10.14
CA ALA A 151 -8.38 9.59 -11.52
C ALA A 151 -9.83 9.08 -11.63
N THR A 152 -10.29 8.25 -10.70
CA THR A 152 -11.69 7.79 -10.64
C THR A 152 -12.65 8.96 -10.44
N LEU A 153 -12.32 9.90 -9.55
CA LEU A 153 -13.13 11.12 -9.35
C LEU A 153 -13.12 12.02 -10.59
N LEU A 154 -11.97 12.14 -11.27
CA LEU A 154 -11.84 12.89 -12.53
C LEU A 154 -12.61 12.23 -13.67
N LEU A 155 -12.63 10.90 -13.75
CA LEU A 155 -13.47 10.15 -14.69
C LEU A 155 -14.94 10.52 -14.51
N LEU A 156 -15.45 10.48 -13.27
CA LEU A 156 -16.84 10.85 -12.98
C LEU A 156 -17.14 12.31 -13.37
N ARG A 157 -16.21 13.22 -13.12
CA ARG A 157 -16.34 14.62 -13.56
C ARG A 157 -16.33 14.76 -15.08
N ALA A 158 -15.51 13.97 -15.77
CA ALA A 158 -15.45 13.98 -17.24
C ALA A 158 -16.72 13.40 -17.89
N VAL A 159 -17.30 12.37 -17.28
CA VAL A 159 -18.58 11.78 -17.73
C VAL A 159 -19.74 12.77 -17.58
N GLU A 160 -19.81 13.52 -16.48
CA GLU A 160 -20.88 14.47 -16.20
C GLU A 160 -20.68 15.83 -16.89
N GLY A 161 -19.42 16.27 -16.97
CA GLY A 161 -19.05 17.55 -17.58
C GLY A 161 -18.66 17.38 -19.04
N ARG A 162 -19.43 17.90 -19.98
CA ARG A 162 -19.18 17.80 -21.44
C ARG A 162 -17.87 18.47 -21.93
N SER A 163 -16.90 18.71 -21.06
CA SER A 163 -15.65 19.42 -21.36
C SER A 163 -14.54 18.48 -21.82
N ARG A 164 -13.93 18.78 -22.97
CA ARG A 164 -12.72 18.06 -23.44
C ARG A 164 -11.55 18.13 -22.44
N ARG A 165 -11.42 19.26 -21.71
CA ARG A 165 -10.34 19.45 -20.71
C ARG A 165 -10.42 18.43 -19.56
N ALA A 166 -11.63 18.00 -19.17
CA ALA A 166 -11.80 17.01 -18.10
C ALA A 166 -11.17 15.65 -18.45
N TRP A 167 -11.22 15.24 -19.74
CA TRP A 167 -10.57 14.03 -20.22
C TRP A 167 -9.04 14.12 -20.21
N TRP A 168 -8.48 15.29 -20.48
CA TRP A 168 -7.04 15.50 -20.37
C TRP A 168 -6.55 15.45 -18.92
N TRP A 169 -7.32 16.02 -17.97
CA TRP A 169 -7.02 15.92 -16.56
C TRP A 169 -7.09 14.47 -16.08
N TYR A 170 -8.12 13.72 -16.47
CA TYR A 170 -8.24 12.29 -16.17
C TYR A 170 -7.06 11.50 -16.76
N GLY A 171 -6.79 11.64 -18.06
CA GLY A 171 -5.70 10.95 -18.74
C GLY A 171 -4.33 11.30 -18.18
N GLY A 172 -4.06 12.60 -17.92
CA GLY A 172 -2.81 13.06 -17.34
C GLY A 172 -2.57 12.53 -15.91
N ALA A 173 -3.60 12.60 -15.04
CA ALA A 173 -3.51 12.06 -13.70
C ALA A 173 -3.24 10.55 -13.71
N LEU A 174 -3.93 9.81 -14.57
CA LEU A 174 -3.73 8.35 -14.69
C LEU A 174 -2.36 8.03 -15.30
N ALA A 175 -1.89 8.76 -16.30
CA ALA A 175 -0.56 8.59 -16.88
C ALA A 175 0.56 8.79 -15.84
N VAL A 176 0.50 9.87 -15.05
CA VAL A 176 1.45 10.11 -13.96
C VAL A 176 1.39 8.99 -12.93
N THR A 177 0.20 8.50 -12.61
CA THR A 177 0.04 7.40 -11.65
C THR A 177 0.61 6.09 -12.21
N CYS A 178 0.47 5.82 -13.50
CA CYS A 178 1.10 4.68 -14.17
C CYS A 178 2.64 4.76 -14.17
N LEU A 179 3.21 5.97 -14.26
CA LEU A 179 4.66 6.17 -14.14
C LEU A 179 5.17 6.00 -12.70
N LEU A 180 4.31 6.08 -11.68
CA LEU A 180 4.65 5.71 -10.30
C LEU A 180 4.62 4.19 -10.09
N HIS A 181 3.79 3.46 -10.85
CA HIS A 181 3.69 2.00 -10.85
C HIS A 181 2.92 1.49 -12.07
N GLU A 182 3.57 0.74 -12.96
CA GLU A 182 3.01 0.33 -14.26
C GLU A 182 1.71 -0.50 -14.16
N MET A 183 1.51 -1.29 -13.08
CA MET A 183 0.30 -2.12 -12.90
C MET A 183 -0.98 -1.30 -12.72
N VAL A 184 -0.89 0.01 -12.56
CA VAL A 184 -2.05 0.93 -12.56
C VAL A 184 -2.78 0.91 -13.91
N VAL A 185 -2.13 0.52 -15.00
CA VAL A 185 -2.78 0.40 -16.32
C VAL A 185 -4.04 -0.48 -16.29
N LEU A 186 -4.10 -1.46 -15.38
CA LEU A 186 -5.27 -2.32 -15.18
C LEU A 186 -6.53 -1.56 -14.75
N VAL A 187 -6.37 -0.36 -14.20
CA VAL A 187 -7.49 0.54 -13.85
C VAL A 187 -8.27 0.99 -15.09
N LEU A 188 -7.63 1.07 -16.25
CA LEU A 188 -8.33 1.37 -17.51
C LEU A 188 -9.42 0.34 -17.79
N CYS A 189 -9.17 -0.95 -17.54
CA CYS A 189 -10.16 -2.01 -17.69
C CYS A 189 -11.32 -1.84 -16.70
N ALA A 190 -11.01 -1.50 -15.43
CA ALA A 190 -12.03 -1.23 -14.42
C ALA A 190 -12.89 -0.01 -14.79
N HIS A 191 -12.28 1.06 -15.27
CA HIS A 191 -12.97 2.26 -15.73
C HIS A 191 -13.81 2.00 -17.00
N ALA A 192 -13.31 1.19 -17.94
CA ALA A 192 -14.10 0.77 -19.11
C ALA A 192 -15.36 0.01 -18.69
N LEU A 193 -15.23 -0.97 -17.76
CA LEU A 193 -16.37 -1.69 -17.23
C LEU A 193 -17.34 -0.76 -16.47
N THR A 194 -16.80 0.19 -15.70
CA THR A 194 -17.62 1.25 -15.07
C THR A 194 -18.47 2.01 -16.10
N LEU A 195 -17.86 2.48 -17.19
CA LEU A 195 -18.57 3.18 -18.26
C LEU A 195 -19.62 2.30 -18.94
N ALA A 196 -19.33 1.02 -19.16
CA ALA A 196 -20.27 0.06 -19.72
C ALA A 196 -21.49 -0.16 -18.79
N LEU A 197 -21.26 -0.37 -17.49
CA LEU A 197 -22.31 -0.54 -16.49
C LEU A 197 -23.17 0.73 -16.33
N MET A 198 -22.56 1.91 -16.48
CA MET A 198 -23.26 3.20 -16.48
C MET A 198 -23.99 3.49 -17.81
N ARG A 199 -23.82 2.65 -18.84
CA ARG A 199 -24.45 2.77 -20.17
C ARG A 199 -24.23 4.16 -20.79
N VAL A 200 -22.98 4.65 -20.74
CA VAL A 200 -22.65 6.00 -21.22
C VAL A 200 -22.72 6.11 -22.76
N PRO A 201 -23.00 7.31 -23.33
CA PRO A 201 -23.06 7.51 -24.77
C PRO A 201 -21.67 7.39 -25.45
N ARG A 202 -21.67 7.17 -26.78
CA ARG A 202 -20.45 7.02 -27.59
C ARG A 202 -19.47 8.18 -27.45
N THR A 203 -19.95 9.41 -27.24
CA THR A 203 -19.11 10.59 -27.04
C THR A 203 -18.20 10.48 -25.80
N VAL A 204 -18.70 9.85 -24.73
CA VAL A 204 -17.93 9.56 -23.51
C VAL A 204 -16.88 8.49 -23.78
N TRP A 205 -17.22 7.43 -24.52
CA TRP A 205 -16.27 6.40 -24.95
C TRP A 205 -15.11 6.97 -25.79
N LEU A 206 -15.42 7.89 -26.70
CA LEU A 206 -14.38 8.58 -27.48
C LEU A 206 -13.47 9.45 -26.61
N GLY A 207 -14.03 10.11 -25.59
CA GLY A 207 -13.25 10.88 -24.62
C GLY A 207 -12.33 9.98 -23.79
N TRP A 208 -12.88 8.88 -23.27
CA TRP A 208 -12.12 7.88 -22.54
C TRP A 208 -11.04 7.21 -23.40
N GLY A 209 -11.37 6.82 -24.64
CA GLY A 209 -10.42 6.21 -25.56
C GLY A 209 -9.21 7.09 -25.87
N ARG A 210 -9.41 8.42 -26.04
CA ARG A 210 -8.30 9.36 -26.20
C ARG A 210 -7.43 9.46 -24.95
N ALA A 211 -8.04 9.48 -23.76
CA ALA A 211 -7.30 9.49 -22.49
C ALA A 211 -6.54 8.17 -22.27
N ALA A 212 -7.15 7.03 -22.59
CA ALA A 212 -6.51 5.72 -22.53
C ALA A 212 -5.34 5.63 -23.54
N GLY A 213 -5.51 6.17 -24.76
CA GLY A 213 -4.43 6.27 -25.73
C GLY A 213 -3.25 7.13 -25.25
N LEU A 214 -3.52 8.24 -24.57
CA LEU A 214 -2.47 9.06 -23.92
C LEU A 214 -1.72 8.23 -22.87
N VAL A 215 -2.45 7.54 -21.99
CA VAL A 215 -1.84 6.69 -20.95
C VAL A 215 -0.97 5.61 -21.58
N GLY A 216 -1.47 4.91 -22.61
CA GLY A 216 -0.72 3.91 -23.35
C GLY A 216 0.56 4.47 -23.99
N ALA A 217 0.47 5.62 -24.65
CA ALA A 217 1.61 6.26 -25.29
C ALA A 217 2.70 6.68 -24.28
N VAL A 218 2.29 7.21 -23.11
CA VAL A 218 3.22 7.58 -22.03
C VAL A 218 3.86 6.36 -21.37
N LEU A 219 3.11 5.26 -21.23
CA LEU A 219 3.58 4.06 -20.55
C LEU A 219 4.44 3.16 -21.46
N LEU A 220 4.25 3.22 -22.78
CA LEU A 220 4.91 2.31 -23.73
C LEU A 220 6.44 2.26 -23.58
N PRO A 221 7.17 3.39 -23.49
CA PRO A 221 8.63 3.36 -23.29
C PRO A 221 9.02 2.67 -21.97
N LEU A 222 8.26 2.90 -20.90
CA LEU A 222 8.52 2.26 -19.59
C LEU A 222 8.30 0.76 -19.66
N VAL A 223 7.22 0.30 -20.30
CA VAL A 223 6.93 -1.14 -20.49
C VAL A 223 8.04 -1.80 -21.29
N TRP A 224 8.56 -1.14 -22.32
CA TRP A 224 9.69 -1.66 -23.09
C TRP A 224 10.90 -1.93 -22.19
N VAL A 225 11.34 -0.94 -21.43
CA VAL A 225 12.50 -1.08 -20.54
C VAL A 225 12.22 -2.09 -19.43
N SER A 226 11.02 -2.10 -18.85
CA SER A 226 10.66 -3.04 -17.77
C SER A 226 10.66 -4.50 -18.24
N GLN A 227 10.34 -4.77 -19.51
CA GLN A 227 10.43 -6.12 -20.07
C GLN A 227 11.89 -6.63 -20.13
N GLU A 228 12.85 -5.78 -20.48
CA GLU A 228 14.28 -6.11 -20.47
C GLU A 228 14.77 -6.37 -19.03
N GLN A 229 14.19 -5.72 -18.04
CA GLN A 229 14.52 -5.85 -16.61
C GLN A 229 13.70 -6.93 -15.88
N SER A 230 12.93 -7.71 -16.58
CA SER A 230 11.96 -8.66 -16.01
C SER A 230 12.55 -9.75 -15.11
N GLY A 231 13.84 -10.05 -15.23
CA GLY A 231 14.55 -10.97 -14.34
C GLY A 231 14.55 -10.53 -12.86
N GLN A 232 14.32 -9.24 -12.59
CA GLN A 232 14.29 -8.71 -11.22
C GLN A 232 13.07 -9.16 -10.40
N VAL A 233 11.99 -9.54 -11.07
CA VAL A 233 10.77 -10.07 -10.43
C VAL A 233 10.68 -11.59 -10.46
N GLY A 234 11.76 -12.29 -10.86
CA GLY A 234 11.83 -13.76 -10.94
C GLY A 234 11.67 -14.49 -9.58
N TRP A 235 11.63 -13.75 -8.47
CA TRP A 235 11.33 -14.28 -7.14
C TRP A 235 9.81 -14.44 -6.89
N LEU A 236 8.95 -13.80 -7.70
CA LEU A 236 7.51 -13.94 -7.61
C LEU A 236 7.09 -15.35 -8.02
N VAL A 237 6.13 -15.88 -7.29
CA VAL A 237 5.56 -17.21 -7.55
C VAL A 237 4.20 -17.07 -8.23
N THR A 238 3.80 -18.08 -8.98
CA THR A 238 2.45 -18.14 -9.56
C THR A 238 1.42 -18.16 -8.45
N PRO A 239 0.47 -17.19 -8.40
CA PRO A 239 -0.53 -17.11 -7.35
C PRO A 239 -1.53 -18.26 -7.48
N GLY A 240 -1.85 -18.90 -6.34
CA GLY A 240 -2.93 -19.88 -6.22
C GLY A 240 -4.20 -19.25 -5.64
N TRP A 241 -5.19 -20.09 -5.37
CA TRP A 241 -6.44 -19.67 -4.74
C TRP A 241 -6.27 -19.12 -3.33
N ASP A 242 -5.22 -19.59 -2.62
CA ASP A 242 -4.88 -19.10 -1.28
C ASP A 242 -4.54 -17.61 -1.29
N GLN A 243 -3.75 -17.15 -2.27
CA GLN A 243 -3.40 -15.73 -2.41
C GLN A 243 -4.62 -14.88 -2.76
N ALA A 244 -5.54 -15.40 -3.57
CA ALA A 244 -6.80 -14.71 -3.86
C ALA A 244 -7.68 -14.60 -2.59
N GLY A 245 -7.74 -15.65 -1.77
CA GLY A 245 -8.43 -15.65 -0.48
C GLY A 245 -7.83 -14.67 0.52
N LEU A 246 -6.50 -14.64 0.65
CA LEU A 246 -5.79 -13.69 1.51
C LEU A 246 -6.08 -12.25 1.09
N LEU A 247 -6.06 -11.94 -0.21
CA LEU A 247 -6.37 -10.59 -0.69
C LEU A 247 -7.76 -10.13 -0.28
N VAL A 248 -8.76 -11.02 -0.29
CA VAL A 248 -10.11 -10.69 0.19
C VAL A 248 -10.08 -10.33 1.68
N GLY A 249 -9.32 -11.09 2.50
CA GLY A 249 -9.12 -10.79 3.92
C GLY A 249 -8.45 -9.43 4.14
N ASP A 250 -7.41 -9.13 3.36
CA ASP A 250 -6.63 -7.90 3.46
C ASP A 250 -7.41 -6.65 3.02
N PHE A 251 -8.40 -6.81 2.14
CA PHE A 251 -9.21 -5.70 1.61
C PHE A 251 -10.41 -5.34 2.50
N VAL A 252 -10.64 -6.05 3.58
CA VAL A 252 -11.65 -5.71 4.60
C VAL A 252 -11.00 -5.19 5.87
N VAL A 253 -11.79 -4.54 6.73
CA VAL A 253 -11.28 -3.91 7.97
C VAL A 253 -10.65 -4.93 8.92
N ALA A 254 -11.19 -6.16 8.98
CA ALA A 254 -10.64 -7.24 9.79
C ALA A 254 -10.55 -8.51 8.92
N PRO A 255 -9.42 -9.23 8.96
CA PRO A 255 -9.19 -10.38 8.09
C PRO A 255 -10.01 -11.62 8.47
N ASP A 256 -10.59 -11.65 9.65
CA ASP A 256 -11.36 -12.77 10.19
C ASP A 256 -12.47 -12.35 11.16
N GLY A 257 -13.20 -13.30 11.70
CA GLY A 257 -14.22 -13.11 12.73
C GLY A 257 -15.49 -12.42 12.26
N VAL A 258 -16.26 -11.91 13.22
CA VAL A 258 -17.58 -11.29 12.98
C VAL A 258 -17.48 -10.04 12.11
N VAL A 259 -16.45 -9.20 12.32
CA VAL A 259 -16.29 -7.95 11.56
C VAL A 259 -15.99 -8.24 10.09
N PHE A 260 -15.25 -9.30 9.78
CA PHE A 260 -15.05 -9.77 8.40
C PHE A 260 -16.40 -10.09 7.72
N TRP A 261 -17.19 -10.98 8.32
CA TRP A 261 -18.45 -11.41 7.72
C TRP A 261 -19.49 -10.30 7.63
N VAL A 262 -19.55 -9.42 8.63
CA VAL A 262 -20.38 -8.21 8.58
C VAL A 262 -19.94 -7.29 7.44
N SER A 263 -18.65 -7.07 7.27
CA SER A 263 -18.11 -6.25 6.18
C SER A 263 -18.46 -6.85 4.81
N VAL A 264 -18.27 -8.16 4.63
CA VAL A 264 -18.64 -8.86 3.39
C VAL A 264 -20.16 -8.76 3.13
N ALA A 265 -20.99 -9.00 4.14
CA ALA A 265 -22.44 -8.86 4.01
C ALA A 265 -22.86 -7.44 3.61
N LEU A 266 -22.25 -6.43 4.21
CA LEU A 266 -22.49 -5.04 3.85
C LEU A 266 -22.00 -4.73 2.42
N MET A 267 -20.85 -5.26 2.00
CA MET A 267 -20.39 -5.12 0.61
C MET A 267 -21.38 -5.75 -0.38
N VAL A 268 -21.90 -6.94 -0.07
CA VAL A 268 -22.94 -7.59 -0.89
C VAL A 268 -24.19 -6.72 -0.96
N LEU A 269 -24.68 -6.19 0.16
CA LEU A 269 -25.80 -5.24 0.17
C LEU A 269 -25.50 -3.96 -0.63
N GLY A 270 -24.24 -3.55 -0.68
CA GLY A 270 -23.77 -2.41 -1.45
C GLY A 270 -23.84 -2.60 -2.98
N LEU A 271 -23.90 -3.84 -3.47
CA LEU A 271 -24.01 -4.13 -4.91
C LEU A 271 -25.29 -3.54 -5.53
N TRP A 272 -26.32 -3.34 -4.73
CA TRP A 272 -27.56 -2.68 -5.17
C TRP A 272 -27.51 -1.15 -5.08
N ALA A 273 -26.36 -0.55 -4.80
CA ALA A 273 -26.23 0.91 -4.70
C ALA A 273 -26.10 1.64 -6.06
N GLY A 274 -26.53 1.05 -7.14
CA GLY A 274 -26.63 1.65 -8.46
C GLY A 274 -25.28 2.20 -8.98
N ARG A 275 -25.17 3.53 -9.16
CA ARG A 275 -23.96 4.16 -9.69
C ARG A 275 -22.70 3.92 -8.81
N LEU A 276 -22.85 3.82 -7.49
CA LEU A 276 -21.73 3.54 -6.62
C LEU A 276 -21.19 2.13 -6.87
N ALA A 277 -22.06 1.14 -6.96
CA ALA A 277 -21.67 -0.24 -7.25
C ALA A 277 -21.01 -0.35 -8.65
N ALA A 278 -21.53 0.38 -9.66
CA ALA A 278 -20.96 0.41 -11.00
C ALA A 278 -19.52 1.00 -11.05
N VAL A 279 -19.11 1.75 -10.04
CA VAL A 279 -17.73 2.28 -9.90
C VAL A 279 -16.89 1.39 -8.99
N ALA A 280 -17.43 1.06 -7.81
CA ALA A 280 -16.66 0.41 -6.74
C ALA A 280 -16.36 -1.07 -7.04
N LEU A 281 -17.31 -1.81 -7.63
CA LEU A 281 -17.14 -3.24 -7.92
C LEU A 281 -16.07 -3.49 -9.02
N PRO A 282 -16.11 -2.81 -10.19
CA PRO A 282 -15.05 -2.97 -11.18
C PRO A 282 -13.65 -2.60 -10.63
N LEU A 283 -13.56 -1.53 -9.84
CA LEU A 283 -12.29 -1.10 -9.24
C LEU A 283 -11.76 -2.14 -8.25
N LEU A 284 -12.65 -2.74 -7.44
CA LEU A 284 -12.28 -3.75 -6.44
C LEU A 284 -11.82 -5.06 -7.06
N VAL A 285 -12.54 -5.52 -8.10
CA VAL A 285 -12.40 -6.90 -8.57
C VAL A 285 -11.50 -7.00 -9.81
N LEU A 286 -11.65 -6.10 -10.77
CA LEU A 286 -11.06 -6.32 -12.09
C LEU A 286 -9.53 -6.23 -12.10
N PRO A 287 -8.87 -5.22 -11.49
CA PRO A 287 -7.42 -5.14 -11.49
C PRO A 287 -6.74 -6.34 -10.79
N PRO A 288 -7.15 -6.76 -9.58
CA PRO A 288 -6.57 -7.96 -8.96
C PRO A 288 -6.82 -9.23 -9.77
N ALA A 289 -8.04 -9.42 -10.27
CA ALA A 289 -8.38 -10.61 -11.07
C ALA A 289 -7.54 -10.69 -12.36
N LEU A 290 -7.38 -9.58 -13.06
CA LEU A 290 -6.54 -9.52 -14.26
C LEU A 290 -5.07 -9.78 -13.94
N LEU A 291 -4.55 -9.20 -12.86
CA LEU A 291 -3.16 -9.43 -12.46
C LEU A 291 -2.92 -10.90 -12.07
N ILE A 292 -3.84 -11.52 -11.31
CA ILE A 292 -3.78 -12.94 -10.98
C ILE A 292 -3.85 -13.81 -12.26
N ALA A 293 -4.76 -13.49 -13.19
CA ALA A 293 -4.90 -14.22 -14.45
C ALA A 293 -3.63 -14.13 -15.33
N VAL A 294 -3.07 -12.95 -15.50
CA VAL A 294 -1.80 -12.76 -16.24
C VAL A 294 -0.66 -13.49 -15.52
N SER A 295 -0.68 -13.53 -14.20
CA SER A 295 0.35 -14.19 -13.39
C SER A 295 0.34 -15.72 -13.51
N GLN A 296 -0.70 -16.34 -14.09
CA GLN A 296 -0.68 -17.76 -14.43
C GLN A 296 0.28 -18.07 -15.60
N ILE A 297 0.55 -17.08 -16.46
CA ILE A 297 1.47 -17.21 -17.59
C ILE A 297 2.86 -16.70 -17.20
N ARG A 298 2.90 -15.55 -16.52
CA ARG A 298 4.12 -14.91 -16.06
C ARG A 298 3.90 -14.38 -14.64
N PRO A 299 4.56 -14.93 -13.61
CA PRO A 299 4.36 -14.51 -12.23
C PRO A 299 4.70 -13.02 -12.02
N LEU A 300 3.69 -12.21 -11.77
CA LEU A 300 3.79 -10.75 -11.56
C LEU A 300 2.96 -10.30 -10.36
N TYR A 301 2.19 -11.22 -9.76
CA TYR A 301 1.26 -10.85 -8.68
C TYR A 301 1.98 -10.61 -7.37
N HIS A 302 1.65 -9.46 -6.78
CA HIS A 302 1.85 -9.17 -5.36
C HIS A 302 0.71 -8.24 -4.91
N GLU A 303 0.17 -8.42 -3.70
CA GLU A 303 -0.99 -7.66 -3.19
C GLU A 303 -0.78 -6.14 -3.22
N ARG A 304 0.43 -5.68 -2.95
CA ARG A 304 0.80 -4.25 -2.99
C ARG A 304 0.64 -3.60 -4.37
N TYR A 305 0.74 -4.37 -5.45
CA TYR A 305 0.61 -3.85 -6.82
C TYR A 305 -0.83 -3.49 -7.18
N VAL A 306 -1.78 -4.01 -6.43
CA VAL A 306 -3.22 -3.75 -6.60
C VAL A 306 -3.84 -3.10 -5.35
N LEU A 307 -3.04 -2.55 -4.44
CA LEU A 307 -3.51 -1.86 -3.22
C LEU A 307 -4.58 -0.80 -3.51
N TYR A 308 -4.48 -0.10 -4.62
CA TYR A 308 -5.45 0.91 -5.04
C TYR A 308 -6.87 0.37 -5.24
N ALA A 309 -7.00 -0.93 -5.54
CA ALA A 309 -8.31 -1.58 -5.71
C ALA A 309 -9.09 -1.69 -4.39
N LEU A 310 -8.38 -1.69 -3.25
CA LEU A 310 -8.98 -1.68 -1.91
C LEU A 310 -10.02 -0.57 -1.74
N ALA A 311 -9.87 0.58 -2.41
CA ALA A 311 -10.83 1.68 -2.34
C ALA A 311 -12.28 1.28 -2.67
N GLY A 312 -12.50 0.22 -3.45
CA GLY A 312 -13.82 -0.29 -3.79
C GLY A 312 -14.56 -0.95 -2.62
N ALA A 313 -13.86 -1.65 -1.73
CA ALA A 313 -14.46 -2.38 -0.62
C ALA A 313 -15.15 -1.46 0.41
N PRO A 314 -14.50 -0.42 0.96
CA PRO A 314 -15.15 0.54 1.86
C PRO A 314 -16.33 1.29 1.24
N LEU A 315 -16.27 1.59 -0.06
CA LEU A 315 -17.38 2.23 -0.78
C LEU A 315 -18.60 1.32 -0.80
N LEU A 316 -18.43 0.04 -1.15
CA LEU A 316 -19.53 -0.94 -1.15
C LEU A 316 -20.07 -1.17 0.26
N ALA A 317 -19.20 -1.38 1.25
CA ALA A 317 -19.60 -1.61 2.63
C ALA A 317 -20.40 -0.43 3.21
N ALA A 318 -19.92 0.80 2.99
CA ALA A 318 -20.62 2.01 3.44
C ALA A 318 -21.99 2.19 2.76
N ALA A 319 -22.07 1.90 1.46
CA ALA A 319 -23.34 1.96 0.73
C ALA A 319 -24.33 0.87 1.21
N GLY A 320 -23.84 -0.32 1.52
CA GLY A 320 -24.65 -1.40 2.10
C GLY A 320 -25.17 -1.07 3.49
N ALA A 321 -24.31 -0.51 4.35
CA ALA A 321 -24.69 -0.01 5.68
C ALA A 321 -25.77 1.08 5.59
N ASP A 322 -25.65 1.96 4.61
CA ASP A 322 -26.63 3.01 4.36
C ASP A 322 -28.00 2.47 3.93
N ARG A 323 -28.01 1.44 3.06
CA ARG A 323 -29.22 0.74 2.64
C ARG A 323 -29.87 -0.02 3.80
N LEU A 324 -29.06 -0.73 4.61
CA LEU A 324 -29.54 -1.43 5.80
C LEU A 324 -30.18 -0.46 6.79
N ALA A 325 -29.52 0.65 7.08
CA ALA A 325 -30.07 1.68 7.95
C ALA A 325 -31.39 2.29 7.43
N ALA A 326 -31.51 2.46 6.11
CA ALA A 326 -32.76 2.89 5.49
C ALA A 326 -33.86 1.83 5.63
N ALA A 327 -33.56 0.56 5.38
CA ALA A 327 -34.53 -0.53 5.52
C ALA A 327 -35.05 -0.66 6.97
N VAL A 328 -34.14 -0.63 7.96
CA VAL A 328 -34.50 -0.65 9.38
C VAL A 328 -35.39 0.55 9.76
N ALA A 329 -35.07 1.75 9.25
CA ALA A 329 -35.91 2.93 9.50
C ALA A 329 -37.31 2.84 8.89
N HIS A 330 -37.50 2.06 7.84
CA HIS A 330 -38.81 1.78 7.26
C HIS A 330 -39.61 0.73 8.04
N LEU A 331 -38.92 -0.25 8.63
CA LEU A 331 -39.55 -1.33 9.40
C LEU A 331 -39.98 -0.87 10.81
N TRP A 332 -39.32 0.17 11.36
CA TRP A 332 -39.70 0.71 12.67
C TRP A 332 -40.97 1.53 12.55
N PRO A 333 -42.14 1.06 13.13
CA PRO A 333 -43.39 1.77 13.01
C PRO A 333 -43.21 3.18 13.57
N LYS A 334 -43.66 4.19 12.84
CA LYS A 334 -43.91 5.51 13.40
C LYS A 334 -45.00 5.32 14.46
N GLN A 335 -44.65 5.08 15.70
CA GLN A 335 -45.55 5.34 16.83
C GLN A 335 -45.79 6.86 16.87
N ALA A 336 -46.57 7.31 15.88
CA ALA A 336 -47.16 8.62 15.87
C ALA A 336 -48.32 8.55 16.84
N GLY A 337 -48.19 9.32 17.91
CA GLY A 337 -49.22 9.52 18.91
C GLY A 337 -50.63 9.64 18.33
N GLN A 338 -51.34 8.53 18.36
CA GLN A 338 -52.79 8.59 18.55
C GLN A 338 -53.00 8.70 20.03
N SER A 339 -53.17 9.93 20.51
CA SER A 339 -53.81 10.16 21.81
C SER A 339 -55.23 9.60 21.73
N PRO A 340 -55.59 8.58 22.53
CA PRO A 340 -56.96 8.11 22.61
C PRO A 340 -57.67 8.96 23.70
N LEU A 341 -57.95 10.23 23.41
CA LEU A 341 -58.84 11.03 24.23
C LEU A 341 -59.65 11.96 23.33
N GLY A 342 -60.86 11.54 23.03
CA GLY A 342 -61.83 12.31 22.26
C GLY A 342 -63.07 11.54 21.87
N ARG A 343 -63.54 10.63 22.73
CA ARG A 343 -64.95 10.21 22.66
C ARG A 343 -65.80 11.14 23.52
N GLY A 344 -66.73 11.80 22.87
CA GLY A 344 -67.88 12.40 23.54
C GLY A 344 -68.00 13.88 23.38
N ALA A 345 -68.67 14.33 22.32
CA ALA A 345 -69.66 15.40 22.39
C ALA A 345 -70.47 15.40 21.10
N VAL A 346 -71.75 15.24 21.34
CA VAL A 346 -72.87 15.19 20.41
C VAL A 346 -73.06 16.51 19.65
N SER A 347 -73.46 16.36 18.37
CA SER A 347 -74.08 17.31 17.47
C SER A 347 -74.84 18.46 18.05
N MET A 348 -74.66 19.67 17.50
CA MET A 348 -75.77 20.49 17.01
C MET A 348 -75.31 21.49 15.95
N SER A 349 -76.19 21.61 14.97
CA SER A 349 -76.16 22.46 13.77
C SER A 349 -75.86 23.94 14.00
N GLY A 350 -75.15 24.58 13.08
CA GLY A 350 -75.08 26.05 13.01
C GLY A 350 -74.10 26.54 11.94
N SER A 351 -74.64 27.22 10.96
CA SER A 351 -74.08 27.81 9.73
C SER A 351 -72.76 28.55 9.84
N ALA A 352 -71.99 28.37 8.77
CA ALA A 352 -71.15 29.30 8.05
C ALA A 352 -70.45 30.44 8.80
N VAL A 353 -69.11 30.45 8.78
CA VAL A 353 -68.27 31.57 8.33
C VAL A 353 -66.83 31.05 8.26
N GLY A 354 -66.13 31.26 7.12
CA GLY A 354 -64.80 30.80 6.86
C GLY A 354 -63.74 31.47 7.76
N ARG A 355 -62.93 30.62 8.36
CA ARG A 355 -61.70 31.08 9.01
C ARG A 355 -60.55 30.22 8.48
N VAL A 356 -59.75 30.86 7.62
CA VAL A 356 -58.46 30.34 7.11
C VAL A 356 -57.55 30.06 8.32
N GLN A 357 -57.29 28.80 8.59
CA GLN A 357 -56.24 28.39 9.55
C GLN A 357 -54.87 28.41 8.91
N PRO A 358 -53.83 28.96 9.56
CA PRO A 358 -52.48 29.00 8.95
C PRO A 358 -51.84 27.62 8.98
N ARG A 359 -51.60 27.08 7.78
CA ARG A 359 -50.93 25.80 7.49
C ARG A 359 -49.42 25.78 7.90
N GLY A 360 -48.90 26.76 8.62
CA GLY A 360 -47.46 26.96 8.86
C GLY A 360 -46.84 26.12 10.00
N ARG A 361 -47.59 25.57 10.95
CA ARG A 361 -47.00 24.97 12.18
C ARG A 361 -46.66 23.46 12.04
N ARG A 362 -47.32 22.70 11.17
CA ARG A 362 -47.00 21.25 10.96
C ARG A 362 -45.71 20.98 10.23
N ARG A 363 -45.23 21.87 9.34
CA ARG A 363 -44.00 21.70 8.57
C ARG A 363 -42.72 21.86 9.38
N ARG A 364 -42.72 22.62 10.48
CA ARG A 364 -41.56 22.84 11.37
C ARG A 364 -41.25 21.63 12.26
N GLN A 365 -42.25 20.90 12.74
CA GLN A 365 -42.07 19.75 13.63
C GLN A 365 -41.55 18.51 12.85
N THR A 366 -41.91 18.33 11.57
CA THR A 366 -41.41 17.26 10.73
C THR A 366 -39.97 17.51 10.27
N ALA A 367 -39.56 18.74 10.07
CA ALA A 367 -38.18 19.09 9.71
C ALA A 367 -37.18 18.88 10.87
N HIS A 368 -37.58 19.17 12.12
CA HIS A 368 -36.74 18.95 13.31
C HIS A 368 -36.56 17.47 13.67
N ARG A 369 -37.59 16.61 13.46
CA ARG A 369 -37.50 15.17 13.69
C ARG A 369 -36.68 14.42 12.62
N GLY A 370 -36.67 14.88 11.37
CA GLY A 370 -35.87 14.31 10.29
C GLY A 370 -34.36 14.54 10.45
N THR A 371 -33.95 15.64 11.07
CA THR A 371 -32.54 15.96 11.32
C THR A 371 -31.91 15.14 12.45
N SER A 372 -32.67 14.82 13.50
CA SER A 372 -32.17 14.02 14.64
C SER A 372 -31.97 12.54 14.28
N SER A 373 -32.86 11.94 13.49
CA SER A 373 -32.70 10.53 13.06
C SER A 373 -31.55 10.35 12.07
N GLY A 374 -31.27 11.34 11.23
CA GLY A 374 -30.13 11.35 10.32
C GLY A 374 -28.77 11.46 11.06
N ALA A 375 -28.70 12.28 12.09
CA ALA A 375 -27.51 12.43 12.91
C ALA A 375 -27.21 11.17 13.73
N LEU A 376 -28.23 10.57 14.35
CA LEU A 376 -28.10 9.29 15.07
C LEU A 376 -27.56 8.18 14.18
N GLY A 377 -28.10 7.99 12.98
CA GLY A 377 -27.62 6.97 12.03
C GLY A 377 -26.15 7.21 11.61
N THR A 378 -25.74 8.47 11.44
CA THR A 378 -24.36 8.80 11.12
C THR A 378 -23.42 8.44 12.28
N LEU A 379 -23.80 8.78 13.51
CA LEU A 379 -23.05 8.46 14.74
C LEU A 379 -22.92 6.94 14.94
N THR A 380 -23.97 6.19 14.73
CA THR A 380 -23.95 4.72 14.84
C THR A 380 -22.92 4.12 13.90
N GLY A 381 -22.86 4.58 12.64
CA GLY A 381 -21.84 4.11 11.70
C GLY A 381 -20.41 4.49 12.10
N VAL A 382 -20.21 5.71 12.63
CA VAL A 382 -18.89 6.13 13.15
C VAL A 382 -18.46 5.27 14.34
N LEU A 383 -19.37 4.99 15.27
CA LEU A 383 -19.11 4.12 16.41
C LEU A 383 -18.79 2.68 15.98
N ALA A 384 -19.49 2.15 14.96
CA ALA A 384 -19.19 0.83 14.40
C ALA A 384 -17.77 0.77 13.80
N VAL A 385 -17.36 1.81 13.09
CA VAL A 385 -15.98 1.90 12.55
C VAL A 385 -14.96 2.04 13.69
N ALA A 386 -15.25 2.82 14.72
CA ALA A 386 -14.36 2.94 15.88
C ALA A 386 -14.19 1.61 16.61
N LEU A 387 -15.27 0.84 16.77
CA LEU A 387 -15.22 -0.50 17.36
C LEU A 387 -14.40 -1.46 16.49
N ALA A 388 -14.58 -1.42 15.17
CA ALA A 388 -13.79 -2.21 14.22
C ALA A 388 -12.29 -1.84 14.32
N PHE A 389 -11.94 -0.56 14.45
CA PHE A 389 -10.56 -0.12 14.68
C PHE A 389 -9.98 -0.66 15.99
N VAL A 390 -10.76 -0.62 17.09
CA VAL A 390 -10.32 -1.17 18.39
C VAL A 390 -10.03 -2.67 18.26
N GLN A 391 -10.84 -3.41 17.52
CA GLN A 391 -10.61 -4.83 17.26
C GLN A 391 -9.32 -5.06 16.43
N CYS A 392 -9.00 -4.18 15.48
CA CYS A 392 -7.77 -4.24 14.69
C CYS A 392 -6.53 -3.68 15.39
N LEU A 393 -6.67 -3.07 16.57
CA LEU A 393 -5.56 -2.44 17.28
C LEU A 393 -4.39 -3.38 17.59
N PRO A 394 -4.58 -4.68 17.92
CA PRO A 394 -3.48 -5.63 18.06
C PRO A 394 -2.66 -5.78 16.78
N LEU A 395 -3.30 -5.86 15.60
CA LEU A 395 -2.63 -5.93 14.29
C LEU A 395 -1.79 -4.66 14.04
N TYR A 396 -2.35 -3.49 14.32
CA TYR A 396 -1.63 -2.22 14.21
C TYR A 396 -0.41 -2.15 15.15
N ARG A 397 -0.52 -2.66 16.37
CA ARG A 397 0.59 -2.71 17.32
C ARG A 397 1.67 -3.70 16.88
N GLN A 398 1.26 -4.84 16.36
CA GLN A 398 2.17 -5.85 15.83
C GLN A 398 2.95 -5.32 14.62
N ASP A 399 2.26 -4.71 13.65
CA ASP A 399 2.85 -4.14 12.44
C ASP A 399 3.89 -3.05 12.75
N ARG A 400 3.69 -2.30 13.86
CA ARG A 400 4.61 -1.26 14.35
C ARG A 400 5.70 -1.79 15.27
N SER A 401 5.75 -3.08 15.52
CA SER A 401 6.84 -3.66 16.29
C SER A 401 8.09 -3.80 15.42
N PRO A 402 9.29 -3.51 15.94
CA PRO A 402 10.53 -3.63 15.16
C PRO A 402 10.79 -5.04 14.61
N GLY A 403 10.23 -6.09 15.24
CA GLY A 403 10.38 -7.48 14.83
C GLY A 403 9.44 -7.94 13.72
N HIS A 404 8.42 -7.13 13.38
CA HIS A 404 7.43 -7.52 12.37
C HIS A 404 7.89 -7.26 10.93
N ARG A 405 8.88 -6.38 10.73
CA ARG A 405 9.41 -6.11 9.38
C ARG A 405 10.12 -7.34 8.82
N PRO A 406 9.97 -7.63 7.51
CA PRO A 406 10.63 -8.78 6.87
C PRO A 406 12.14 -8.79 7.10
N GLU A 407 12.75 -7.60 7.09
CA GLU A 407 14.12 -7.33 7.48
C GLU A 407 14.16 -6.03 8.29
N ASN A 408 14.92 -6.02 9.36
CA ASN A 408 15.22 -4.79 10.11
C ASN A 408 16.72 -4.49 9.98
N LEU A 409 17.08 -3.77 8.91
CA LEU A 409 18.48 -3.43 8.62
C LEU A 409 19.09 -2.52 9.69
N GLY A 410 18.27 -1.68 10.33
CA GLY A 410 18.69 -0.83 11.45
C GLY A 410 19.14 -1.64 12.67
N ALA A 411 18.44 -2.74 12.98
CA ALA A 411 18.82 -3.64 14.09
C ALA A 411 20.15 -4.34 13.81
N VAL A 412 20.37 -4.81 12.56
CA VAL A 412 21.64 -5.39 12.12
C VAL A 412 22.76 -4.36 12.18
N ALA A 413 22.51 -3.14 11.73
CA ALA A 413 23.47 -2.03 11.78
C ALA A 413 23.84 -1.66 13.22
N ALA A 414 22.86 -1.60 14.13
CA ALA A 414 23.10 -1.35 15.55
C ALA A 414 23.98 -2.44 16.19
N ARG A 415 23.80 -3.71 15.80
CA ARG A 415 24.66 -4.80 16.22
C ARG A 415 26.07 -4.65 15.65
N ALA A 416 26.19 -4.39 14.35
CA ALA A 416 27.47 -4.17 13.67
C ALA A 416 28.28 -3.02 14.31
N ALA A 417 27.64 -1.92 14.66
CA ALA A 417 28.29 -0.77 15.30
C ALA A 417 28.97 -1.10 16.64
N ARG A 418 28.39 -2.05 17.39
CA ARG A 418 28.93 -2.52 18.68
C ARG A 418 30.06 -3.52 18.52
N ASP A 419 29.89 -4.50 17.63
CA ASP A 419 30.71 -5.71 17.60
C ASP A 419 31.89 -5.62 16.64
N ILE A 420 31.79 -4.83 15.55
CA ILE A 420 32.87 -4.65 14.58
C ILE A 420 34.01 -3.80 15.18
N ARG A 421 35.22 -4.35 15.16
CA ARG A 421 36.44 -3.65 15.54
C ARG A 421 37.02 -2.87 14.39
N PRO A 422 37.84 -1.81 14.64
CA PRO A 422 38.53 -1.08 13.56
C PRO A 422 39.35 -2.01 12.66
N GLY A 423 39.10 -1.93 11.35
CA GLY A 423 39.82 -2.73 10.35
C GLY A 423 39.22 -4.13 10.09
N ASP A 424 38.22 -4.58 10.86
CA ASP A 424 37.60 -5.88 10.63
C ASP A 424 37.06 -5.99 9.19
N PRO A 425 37.39 -7.07 8.49
CA PRO A 425 36.81 -7.35 7.18
C PRO A 425 35.35 -7.72 7.30
N VAL A 426 34.54 -7.22 6.35
CA VAL A 426 33.13 -7.56 6.19
C VAL A 426 32.87 -8.10 4.79
N LEU A 427 32.01 -9.13 4.70
CA LEU A 427 31.46 -9.69 3.47
C LEU A 427 29.95 -9.56 3.47
N PHE A 428 29.40 -9.33 2.30
CA PHE A 428 27.95 -9.33 2.04
C PHE A 428 27.59 -10.52 1.15
N LEU A 429 26.64 -11.37 1.61
CA LEU A 429 26.32 -12.64 0.95
C LEU A 429 24.80 -12.91 0.87
N PRO A 430 24.15 -12.74 -0.28
CA PRO A 430 24.67 -12.14 -1.53
C PRO A 430 25.09 -10.67 -1.38
N SER A 431 25.76 -10.16 -2.41
CA SER A 431 26.31 -8.78 -2.48
C SER A 431 25.25 -7.67 -2.27
N ASN A 432 23.98 -7.94 -2.60
CA ASN A 432 22.87 -7.02 -2.38
C ASN A 432 22.64 -6.69 -0.89
N TRP A 433 23.07 -7.52 0.07
CA TRP A 433 23.00 -7.20 1.50
C TRP A 433 23.96 -6.08 1.92
N ARG A 434 24.87 -5.66 1.03
CA ARG A 434 25.67 -4.44 1.18
C ARG A 434 24.79 -3.21 1.40
N LEU A 435 23.53 -3.24 0.96
CA LEU A 435 22.55 -2.20 1.24
C LEU A 435 22.46 -1.88 2.74
N THR A 436 22.66 -2.85 3.63
CA THR A 436 22.69 -2.61 5.08
C THR A 436 23.76 -1.60 5.48
N ALA A 437 24.97 -1.77 4.96
CA ALA A 437 26.09 -0.86 5.25
C ALA A 437 25.95 0.48 4.52
N LEU A 438 25.42 0.48 3.30
CA LEU A 438 25.19 1.70 2.54
C LEU A 438 24.08 2.56 3.15
N THR A 439 23.03 1.95 3.71
CA THR A 439 21.94 2.65 4.37
C THR A 439 22.35 3.22 5.73
N TYR A 440 23.16 2.47 6.48
CA TYR A 440 23.64 2.83 7.82
C TYR A 440 25.18 2.95 7.87
N PRO A 441 25.80 3.86 7.11
CA PRO A 441 27.26 3.90 6.95
C PRO A 441 28.01 4.19 8.25
N LYS A 442 27.40 4.91 9.19
CA LYS A 442 27.99 5.17 10.51
C LYS A 442 28.25 3.88 11.30
N ALA A 443 27.36 2.88 11.14
CA ALA A 443 27.47 1.60 11.85
C ALA A 443 28.63 0.75 11.33
N PHE A 444 28.95 0.84 10.05
CA PHE A 444 30.00 0.06 9.40
C PHE A 444 31.29 0.84 9.15
N ARG A 445 31.43 2.07 9.70
CA ARG A 445 32.60 2.91 9.46
C ARG A 445 33.93 2.27 9.89
N LYS A 446 33.90 1.33 10.84
CA LYS A 446 35.06 0.59 11.32
C LYS A 446 35.40 -0.61 10.43
N ALA A 447 34.47 -1.08 9.64
CA ALA A 447 34.59 -2.25 8.79
C ALA A 447 35.33 -1.92 7.49
N ARG A 448 36.01 -2.93 6.94
CA ARG A 448 36.57 -2.90 5.59
C ARG A 448 35.79 -3.87 4.70
N ASP A 449 35.07 -3.36 3.71
CA ASP A 449 34.44 -4.20 2.69
C ASP A 449 35.54 -4.81 1.81
N ILE A 450 35.79 -6.10 2.00
CA ILE A 450 36.92 -6.79 1.36
C ILE A 450 36.59 -7.22 -0.07
N ALA A 451 35.33 -7.33 -0.42
CA ALA A 451 34.89 -7.75 -1.74
C ALA A 451 34.65 -6.57 -2.70
N LEU A 452 34.39 -5.37 -2.20
CA LEU A 452 34.05 -4.24 -3.06
C LEU A 452 35.27 -3.76 -3.86
N ARG A 453 35.09 -3.64 -5.19
CA ARG A 453 36.07 -3.04 -6.12
C ARG A 453 35.66 -1.64 -6.52
N GLU A 454 34.38 -1.46 -6.88
CA GLU A 454 33.84 -0.19 -7.34
C GLU A 454 32.48 0.10 -6.70
N SER A 455 32.29 1.34 -6.24
CA SER A 455 31.03 1.73 -5.59
C SER A 455 29.85 1.78 -6.54
N GLY A 456 28.63 1.52 -6.02
CA GLY A 456 27.40 1.55 -6.80
C GLY A 456 27.16 2.85 -7.58
N PRO A 457 27.34 4.04 -6.99
CA PRO A 457 27.18 5.30 -7.72
C PRO A 457 28.16 5.52 -8.88
N ARG A 458 29.34 4.93 -8.84
CA ARG A 458 30.31 4.99 -9.95
C ARG A 458 30.03 3.98 -11.05
N SER A 459 29.69 2.76 -10.65
CA SER A 459 29.44 1.65 -11.57
C SER A 459 28.04 1.65 -12.20
N GLY A 460 27.15 2.57 -11.79
CA GLY A 460 25.75 2.55 -12.21
C GLY A 460 24.91 1.41 -11.62
N THR A 461 25.48 0.61 -10.71
CA THR A 461 24.76 -0.48 -10.04
C THR A 461 24.21 -0.06 -8.67
N LEU A 462 23.38 -0.88 -8.04
CA LEU A 462 22.85 -0.58 -6.71
C LEU A 462 23.90 -0.78 -5.61
N SER A 463 24.54 -1.93 -5.56
CA SER A 463 25.42 -2.38 -4.48
C SER A 463 26.91 -2.33 -4.80
N GLY A 464 27.29 -1.88 -5.99
CA GLY A 464 28.68 -1.85 -6.46
C GLY A 464 29.12 -3.12 -7.17
N ILE A 465 30.31 -3.05 -7.78
CA ILE A 465 30.95 -4.18 -8.45
C ILE A 465 31.99 -4.78 -7.50
N GLU A 466 31.98 -6.08 -7.40
CA GLU A 466 32.91 -6.83 -6.56
C GLU A 466 34.18 -7.22 -7.32
N THR A 467 35.22 -7.52 -6.55
CA THR A 467 36.49 -8.05 -7.05
C THR A 467 36.30 -9.45 -7.65
N THR A 468 37.27 -9.90 -8.43
CA THR A 468 37.20 -11.24 -9.05
C THR A 468 37.27 -12.37 -8.00
N PRO A 469 36.72 -13.56 -8.27
CA PRO A 469 36.77 -14.70 -7.37
C PRO A 469 38.19 -15.06 -6.89
N GLY A 470 39.18 -15.01 -7.80
CA GLY A 470 40.58 -15.31 -7.47
C GLY A 470 41.23 -14.27 -6.56
N GLU A 471 40.95 -12.99 -6.79
CA GLU A 471 41.43 -11.89 -5.92
C GLU A 471 40.76 -11.95 -4.54
N LEU A 472 39.47 -12.28 -4.49
CA LEU A 472 38.73 -12.42 -3.24
C LEU A 472 39.32 -13.55 -2.37
N ARG A 473 39.63 -14.71 -2.97
CA ARG A 473 40.31 -15.81 -2.27
C ARG A 473 41.66 -15.37 -1.67
N ARG A 474 42.48 -14.62 -2.42
CA ARG A 474 43.75 -14.09 -1.91
C ARG A 474 43.53 -13.12 -0.75
N LYS A 475 42.57 -12.22 -0.85
CA LYS A 475 42.24 -11.29 0.24
C LYS A 475 41.73 -12.03 1.49
N LEU A 476 40.92 -13.04 1.33
CA LEU A 476 40.40 -13.85 2.43
C LEU A 476 41.48 -14.74 3.06
N ALA A 477 42.48 -15.21 2.31
CA ALA A 477 43.58 -16.01 2.85
C ALA A 477 44.38 -15.26 3.92
N GLY A 478 44.47 -13.92 3.85
CA GLY A 478 45.19 -13.09 4.79
C GLY A 478 44.43 -12.58 5.99
N VAL A 479 43.22 -13.13 6.32
CA VAL A 479 42.41 -12.66 7.45
C VAL A 479 42.08 -13.78 8.42
N ASP A 480 42.19 -13.50 9.73
CA ASP A 480 41.89 -14.47 10.79
C ASP A 480 40.41 -14.49 11.18
N ARG A 481 39.68 -13.44 10.91
CA ARG A 481 38.25 -13.32 11.17
C ARG A 481 37.57 -12.46 10.12
N VAL A 482 36.29 -12.73 9.84
CA VAL A 482 35.47 -11.97 8.90
C VAL A 482 34.03 -11.90 9.39
N TRP A 483 33.46 -10.72 9.32
CA TRP A 483 32.03 -10.55 9.55
C TRP A 483 31.26 -10.80 8.26
N VAL A 484 30.16 -11.54 8.35
CA VAL A 484 29.28 -11.80 7.20
C VAL A 484 27.91 -11.24 7.50
N VAL A 485 27.41 -10.36 6.61
CA VAL A 485 26.01 -9.92 6.57
C VAL A 485 25.36 -10.64 5.40
N GLY A 486 24.39 -11.48 5.66
CA GLY A 486 23.84 -12.31 4.59
C GLY A 486 22.41 -12.76 4.79
N GLN A 487 21.88 -13.36 3.73
CA GLN A 487 20.56 -13.94 3.76
C GLN A 487 20.53 -15.20 4.64
N SER A 488 19.64 -15.21 5.63
CA SER A 488 19.53 -16.31 6.57
C SER A 488 19.35 -17.68 5.90
N ARG A 489 18.63 -17.74 4.80
CA ARG A 489 18.40 -18.97 4.03
C ARG A 489 19.68 -19.46 3.34
N VAL A 490 20.45 -18.58 2.70
CA VAL A 490 21.72 -18.94 2.02
C VAL A 490 22.73 -19.46 3.04
N LEU A 491 22.84 -18.81 4.20
CA LEU A 491 23.79 -19.16 5.24
C LEU A 491 23.38 -20.41 6.06
N ARG A 492 22.17 -20.95 5.90
CA ARG A 492 21.67 -22.12 6.66
C ARG A 492 21.47 -23.38 5.83
N SER A 493 21.07 -23.25 4.57
CA SER A 493 20.54 -24.38 3.78
C SER A 493 21.52 -24.93 2.75
N GLY A 494 22.75 -24.43 2.69
CA GLY A 494 23.73 -24.84 1.67
C GLY A 494 23.28 -24.58 0.23
N LEU A 495 22.26 -23.72 0.03
CA LEU A 495 21.84 -23.30 -1.31
C LEU A 495 22.98 -22.56 -2.00
N LEU A 496 23.48 -23.13 -3.09
CA LEU A 496 24.54 -22.53 -3.88
C LEU A 496 24.00 -21.33 -4.66
N PRO A 497 24.58 -20.12 -4.47
CA PRO A 497 24.26 -18.97 -5.29
C PRO A 497 24.53 -19.22 -6.76
N ALA A 498 23.73 -18.62 -7.66
CA ALA A 498 23.96 -18.72 -9.11
C ALA A 498 25.24 -17.99 -9.54
N ASP A 499 25.55 -16.85 -8.91
CA ASP A 499 26.74 -16.05 -9.20
C ASP A 499 28.03 -16.73 -8.75
N PRO A 500 29.08 -16.81 -9.63
CA PRO A 500 30.37 -17.44 -9.29
C PRO A 500 31.09 -16.77 -8.10
N THR A 501 31.02 -15.45 -7.96
CA THR A 501 31.66 -14.72 -6.85
C THR A 501 30.97 -15.03 -5.54
N GLU A 502 29.64 -15.10 -5.54
CA GLU A 502 28.85 -15.49 -4.36
C GLU A 502 29.15 -16.92 -3.91
N ARG A 503 29.31 -17.86 -4.88
CA ARG A 503 29.73 -19.23 -4.57
C ARG A 503 31.10 -19.29 -3.91
N VAL A 504 32.06 -18.52 -4.44
CA VAL A 504 33.41 -18.46 -3.85
C VAL A 504 33.38 -17.88 -2.42
N LYS A 505 32.58 -16.84 -2.18
CA LYS A 505 32.40 -16.30 -0.81
C LYS A 505 31.89 -17.38 0.14
N LEU A 506 30.84 -18.07 -0.24
CA LEU A 506 30.22 -19.12 0.59
C LEU A 506 31.23 -20.25 0.84
N ALA A 507 31.83 -20.80 -0.23
CA ALA A 507 32.79 -21.90 -0.14
C ALA A 507 33.99 -21.56 0.75
N VAL A 508 34.63 -20.41 0.56
CA VAL A 508 35.79 -20.01 1.40
C VAL A 508 35.40 -19.83 2.86
N VAL A 509 34.23 -19.25 3.13
CA VAL A 509 33.76 -19.04 4.52
C VAL A 509 33.47 -20.39 5.18
N GLU A 510 32.82 -21.35 4.49
CA GLU A 510 32.50 -22.66 5.03
C GLU A 510 33.74 -23.57 5.19
N GLU A 511 34.67 -23.54 4.24
CA GLU A 511 35.88 -24.36 4.26
C GLU A 511 36.91 -23.89 5.27
N GLN A 512 37.17 -22.58 5.32
CA GLN A 512 38.31 -22.03 6.06
C GLN A 512 37.98 -21.41 7.41
N PHE A 513 36.68 -21.18 7.71
CA PHE A 513 36.28 -20.49 8.91
C PHE A 513 35.23 -21.27 9.72
N ILE A 514 35.04 -20.90 10.98
CA ILE A 514 34.03 -21.44 11.89
C ILE A 514 33.18 -20.27 12.38
N ALA A 515 31.85 -20.42 12.31
CA ALA A 515 30.91 -19.45 12.86
C ALA A 515 31.00 -19.42 14.40
N ARG A 516 31.13 -18.23 14.99
CA ARG A 516 31.24 -18.02 16.44
C ARG A 516 30.05 -17.27 17.03
N GLU A 517 29.73 -16.12 16.45
CA GLU A 517 28.63 -15.29 16.93
C GLU A 517 27.58 -15.15 15.83
N ARG A 518 26.33 -15.20 16.23
CA ARG A 518 25.20 -15.11 15.30
C ARG A 518 24.12 -14.20 15.83
N TYR A 519 23.71 -13.26 15.02
CA TYR A 519 22.55 -12.41 15.23
C TYR A 519 21.63 -12.49 14.02
N VAL A 520 20.32 -12.71 14.24
CA VAL A 520 19.31 -12.84 13.19
C VAL A 520 18.24 -11.76 13.37
N SER A 521 17.89 -11.07 12.31
CA SER A 521 16.80 -10.12 12.26
C SER A 521 15.98 -10.34 10.98
N GLY A 522 14.86 -11.03 11.10
CA GLY A 522 14.06 -11.48 9.96
C GLY A 522 14.88 -12.35 8.99
N ARG A 523 14.93 -11.95 7.73
CA ARG A 523 15.68 -12.68 6.68
C ARG A 523 17.17 -12.40 6.66
N VAL A 524 17.69 -11.51 7.52
CA VAL A 524 19.12 -11.14 7.59
C VAL A 524 19.80 -11.82 8.75
N THR A 525 20.98 -12.34 8.49
CA THR A 525 21.88 -12.87 9.52
C THR A 525 23.20 -12.10 9.51
N PHE A 526 23.66 -11.73 10.68
CA PHE A 526 24.97 -11.13 10.94
C PHE A 526 25.81 -12.12 11.75
N LEU A 527 26.94 -12.55 11.20
CA LEU A 527 27.78 -13.66 11.71
C LEU A 527 29.23 -13.23 11.82
N LEU A 528 29.88 -13.62 12.91
CA LEU A 528 31.35 -13.62 13.02
C LEU A 528 31.86 -15.00 12.65
N TYR A 529 32.75 -15.05 11.69
CA TYR A 529 33.53 -16.22 11.31
C TYR A 529 35.00 -16.03 11.73
N VAL A 530 35.58 -17.07 12.31
CA VAL A 530 36.99 -17.09 12.74
C VAL A 530 37.69 -18.23 12.01
N ARG A 531 38.92 -18.00 11.56
CA ARG A 531 39.71 -19.00 10.81
C ARG A 531 39.86 -20.29 11.60
N ARG A 532 39.73 -21.41 10.93
CA ARG A 532 39.99 -22.74 11.52
C ARG A 532 41.46 -22.85 11.90
N PRO A 533 41.82 -23.43 13.06
CA PRO A 533 43.19 -23.81 13.38
C PRO A 533 43.77 -24.74 12.30
N ALA A 534 45.04 -24.63 11.97
CA ALA A 534 45.67 -25.38 10.86
C ALA A 534 45.50 -26.91 10.95
N ALA A 535 45.49 -27.48 12.16
CA ALA A 535 45.27 -28.91 12.38
C ALA A 535 43.83 -29.37 12.02
N SER A 536 42.84 -28.51 12.23
CA SER A 536 41.43 -28.81 11.89
C SER A 536 41.13 -28.66 10.40
N ALA A 537 41.88 -27.80 9.68
CA ALA A 537 41.76 -27.63 8.25
C ALA A 537 42.23 -28.85 7.45
N ALA A 538 43.28 -29.53 7.93
CA ALA A 538 43.80 -30.72 7.28
C ALA A 538 42.82 -31.92 7.39
N VAL A 539 42.12 -32.06 8.50
CA VAL A 539 41.12 -33.12 8.69
C VAL A 539 39.87 -32.86 7.84
N ALA A 540 39.44 -31.62 7.71
CA ALA A 540 38.30 -31.27 6.87
C ALA A 540 38.59 -31.44 5.37
N ALA A 541 39.79 -31.12 4.91
CA ALA A 541 40.23 -31.35 3.54
C ALA A 541 40.35 -32.86 3.21
N SER A 542 40.81 -33.68 4.16
CA SER A 542 40.88 -35.12 4.01
C SER A 542 39.49 -35.77 3.94
N SER A 543 38.52 -35.33 4.75
CA SER A 543 37.14 -35.86 4.70
C SER A 543 36.39 -35.42 3.44
N ALA A 544 36.65 -34.22 2.91
CA ALA A 544 36.07 -33.75 1.65
C ALA A 544 36.64 -34.55 0.43
N ALA A 545 37.93 -34.86 0.43
CA ALA A 545 38.56 -35.68 -0.59
C ALA A 545 38.05 -37.14 -0.58
N VAL A 546 37.74 -37.70 0.58
CA VAL A 546 37.15 -39.04 0.72
C VAL A 546 35.72 -39.08 0.23
N SER A 547 34.92 -38.04 0.46
CA SER A 547 33.54 -37.95 -0.01
C SER A 547 33.40 -37.70 -1.53
N SER A 548 34.40 -37.07 -2.17
CA SER A 548 34.44 -36.91 -3.62
C SER A 548 34.85 -38.19 -4.36
N SER A 549 35.76 -38.98 -3.77
CA SER A 549 36.18 -40.25 -4.36
C SER A 549 35.13 -41.37 -4.29
N SER A 550 34.16 -41.28 -3.37
CA SER A 550 33.06 -42.24 -3.29
C SER A 550 31.90 -41.95 -4.25
N ARG A 551 31.82 -40.72 -4.82
CA ARG A 551 30.79 -40.36 -5.82
C ARG A 551 31.19 -40.66 -7.27
N ASP A 552 32.48 -40.90 -7.53
CA ASP A 552 32.97 -41.30 -8.88
C ASP A 552 32.97 -42.85 -9.09
N ARG A 553 32.45 -43.62 -8.14
CA ARG A 553 32.38 -45.09 -8.22
C ARG A 553 30.96 -45.67 -8.12
N SER A 554 29.92 -44.84 -8.35
CA SER A 554 28.54 -45.35 -8.42
C SER A 554 27.84 -44.92 -9.69
#